data_f690c16f9e720a2bc731b3556f39b5cf
#
_entry.id   f690c16f9e720a2bc731b3556f39b5cf
#
_cell.length_a   1.000
_cell.length_b   1.000
_cell.length_c   1.000
_cell.angle_alpha   90.00
_cell.angle_beta   90.00
_cell.angle_gamma   90.00
#
_symmetry.space_group_name_H-M   'P 1'
#
loop_
_entity.id
_entity.type
_entity.pdbx_description
1 polymer ?
#
loop_
_entity_poly.entity_id
_entity_poly.type
_entity_poly.pdbx_seq_one_letter_code
_entity_poly.pdbx_strand_id
1 'polypeptide(L)'
;MKEFKSFYKTVDGNEGSLCNYPTRLDTYGCGCAHDCSYCYAKSLLEFRGLWDSKDPSVADIKEIEKVLDKVPNGTILRLGGMTDCFQPCELKYRRTLETIELMNRRKIGYLIVTKSHHVADDEYIAVMDKKLAHIQITVTTLDDDLCTTYEKASPPSKRLEAILRLQKEGFDISIRLSPIIESYMDFERLNSIGINKAVVEFLRVNSWIQKWFDID
;
A
#
# COMPACT_ATOMS: atom_id res chain seq x y z
N MET A 1 17.73 13.42 -7.84
CA MET A 1 16.73 12.32 -7.73
C MET A 1 17.51 11.05 -7.43
N LYS A 2 17.18 10.36 -6.33
CA LYS A 2 17.86 9.09 -5.96
C LYS A 2 17.51 8.02 -6.99
N GLU A 3 18.48 7.21 -7.39
CA GLU A 3 18.28 6.12 -8.34
C GLU A 3 17.36 5.04 -7.73
N PHE A 4 16.34 4.62 -8.47
CA PHE A 4 15.34 3.64 -8.04
C PHE A 4 15.69 2.26 -8.60
N LYS A 5 16.55 1.52 -7.89
CA LYS A 5 17.16 0.27 -8.39
C LYS A 5 16.29 -0.99 -8.30
N SER A 6 15.11 -0.96 -7.67
CA SER A 6 14.40 -2.21 -7.35
C SER A 6 12.88 -2.03 -7.29
N PHE A 7 12.33 -1.36 -8.29
CA PHE A 7 10.88 -1.09 -8.37
C PHE A 7 10.05 -2.33 -8.79
N TYR A 8 10.68 -3.36 -9.35
CA TYR A 8 10.03 -4.60 -9.76
C TYR A 8 10.76 -5.81 -9.17
N LYS A 9 10.04 -6.68 -8.46
CA LYS A 9 10.61 -7.87 -7.83
C LYS A 9 9.55 -8.94 -7.58
N THR A 10 9.91 -10.20 -7.82
CA THR A 10 9.19 -11.36 -7.28
C THR A 10 9.82 -11.75 -5.95
N VAL A 11 8.99 -12.03 -4.95
CA VAL A 11 9.42 -12.53 -3.64
C VAL A 11 9.55 -14.04 -3.75
N ASP A 12 10.74 -14.54 -3.42
CA ASP A 12 11.09 -15.96 -3.49
C ASP A 12 11.03 -16.63 -2.10
N GLY A 13 11.11 -17.97 -2.09
CA GLY A 13 11.15 -18.78 -0.89
C GLY A 13 9.81 -18.91 -0.17
N ASN A 14 9.87 -19.23 1.12
CA ASN A 14 8.68 -19.51 1.92
C ASN A 14 7.68 -18.34 1.97
N GLU A 15 8.18 -17.10 2.04
CA GLU A 15 7.32 -15.91 2.01
C GLU A 15 6.60 -15.74 0.67
N GLY A 16 7.28 -16.03 -0.45
CA GLY A 16 6.69 -16.00 -1.79
C GLY A 16 5.64 -17.06 -2.01
N SER A 17 5.87 -18.28 -1.51
CA SER A 17 4.94 -19.41 -1.65
C SER A 17 3.63 -19.24 -0.85
N LEU A 18 3.67 -18.44 0.22
CA LEU A 18 2.50 -18.11 1.05
C LEU A 18 1.76 -16.86 0.59
N CYS A 19 2.31 -16.12 -0.38
CA CYS A 19 1.74 -14.88 -0.87
C CYS A 19 1.01 -15.09 -2.20
N ASN A 20 -0.28 -14.80 -2.22
CA ASN A 20 -1.07 -14.85 -3.46
C ASN A 20 -0.63 -13.80 -4.51
N TYR A 21 0.17 -12.82 -4.11
CA TYR A 21 0.65 -11.72 -4.95
C TYR A 21 2.18 -11.53 -4.75
N PRO A 22 3.00 -12.51 -5.17
CA PRO A 22 4.43 -12.50 -4.88
C PRO A 22 5.20 -11.45 -5.69
N THR A 23 4.67 -11.03 -6.84
CA THR A 23 5.34 -10.08 -7.71
C THR A 23 4.84 -8.66 -7.41
N ARG A 24 5.76 -7.78 -7.08
CA ARG A 24 5.47 -6.37 -6.79
C ARG A 24 6.05 -5.44 -7.84
N LEU A 25 5.40 -4.32 -8.01
CA LEU A 25 5.88 -3.15 -8.73
C LEU A 25 5.68 -1.94 -7.83
N ASP A 26 6.78 -1.27 -7.46
CA ASP A 26 6.75 -0.08 -6.63
C ASP A 26 6.88 1.17 -7.50
N THR A 27 5.90 2.05 -7.49
CA THR A 27 5.91 3.33 -8.22
C THR A 27 6.76 4.38 -7.54
N TYR A 28 6.96 4.22 -6.23
CA TYR A 28 7.82 5.03 -5.36
C TYR A 28 8.73 4.13 -4.55
N GLY A 29 9.91 4.63 -4.17
CA GLY A 29 10.89 3.87 -3.40
C GLY A 29 11.78 4.73 -2.54
N CYS A 30 12.69 4.09 -1.80
CA CYS A 30 13.68 4.74 -0.94
C CYS A 30 13.09 5.72 0.08
N GLY A 31 11.80 5.54 0.44
CA GLY A 31 11.12 6.36 1.42
C GLY A 31 9.61 6.35 1.25
N CYS A 32 8.91 6.62 2.34
CA CYS A 32 7.46 6.76 2.38
C CYS A 32 7.09 7.84 3.40
N ALA A 33 6.37 8.86 2.95
CA ALA A 33 5.99 10.00 3.78
C ALA A 33 4.97 9.66 4.89
N HIS A 34 4.35 8.47 4.83
CA HIS A 34 3.51 7.99 5.92
C HIS A 34 4.29 7.69 7.22
N ASP A 35 5.59 7.47 7.13
CA ASP A 35 6.56 7.39 8.22
C ASP A 35 6.08 6.58 9.44
N CYS A 36 5.49 5.41 9.19
CA CYS A 36 4.93 4.57 10.23
C CYS A 36 6.04 4.00 11.15
N SER A 37 5.85 4.07 12.48
CA SER A 37 6.83 3.59 13.47
C SER A 37 7.03 2.07 13.42
N TYR A 38 6.03 1.31 12.99
CA TYR A 38 6.08 -0.15 12.84
C TYR A 38 6.52 -0.63 11.44
N CYS A 39 7.04 0.25 10.58
CA CYS A 39 7.28 -0.08 9.18
C CYS A 39 8.48 -1.02 8.99
N TYR A 40 8.22 -2.25 8.55
CA TYR A 40 9.28 -3.23 8.23
C TYR A 40 10.17 -2.77 7.07
N ALA A 41 9.62 -2.07 6.09
CA ALA A 41 10.37 -1.58 4.94
C ALA A 41 11.35 -0.46 5.36
N LYS A 42 10.93 0.43 6.28
CA LYS A 42 11.79 1.44 6.90
C LYS A 42 12.98 0.76 7.59
N SER A 43 12.73 -0.24 8.45
CA SER A 43 13.81 -0.93 9.17
C SER A 43 14.83 -1.56 8.22
N LEU A 44 14.37 -2.18 7.14
CA LEU A 44 15.22 -2.83 6.15
C LEU A 44 16.05 -1.83 5.32
N LEU A 45 15.44 -0.73 4.89
CA LEU A 45 16.09 0.26 4.03
C LEU A 45 16.97 1.24 4.82
N GLU A 46 16.60 1.59 6.05
CA GLU A 46 17.40 2.44 6.92
C GLU A 46 18.71 1.77 7.32
N PHE A 47 18.68 0.48 7.63
CA PHE A 47 19.90 -0.31 7.86
C PHE A 47 20.87 -0.24 6.66
N ARG A 48 20.37 -0.07 5.46
CA ARG A 48 21.16 0.05 4.22
C ARG A 48 21.49 1.49 3.84
N GLY A 49 21.10 2.49 4.65
CA GLY A 49 21.28 3.90 4.33
C GLY A 49 20.45 4.37 3.12
N LEU A 50 19.35 3.68 2.79
CA LEU A 50 18.52 3.92 1.60
C LEU A 50 17.17 4.54 1.92
N TRP A 51 16.87 4.84 3.20
CA TRP A 51 15.57 5.40 3.58
C TRP A 51 15.61 6.93 3.70
N ASP A 52 14.64 7.58 3.06
CA ASP A 52 14.38 9.02 3.21
C ASP A 52 12.88 9.28 3.04
N SER A 53 12.17 9.48 4.16
CA SER A 53 10.71 9.70 4.14
C SER A 53 10.31 11.05 3.55
N LYS A 54 11.23 12.00 3.46
CA LYS A 54 10.98 13.37 2.96
C LYS A 54 11.21 13.50 1.45
N ASP A 55 12.08 12.66 0.88
CA ASP A 55 12.42 12.67 -0.55
C ASP A 55 12.38 11.25 -1.15
N PRO A 56 11.19 10.64 -1.27
CA PRO A 56 11.03 9.34 -1.91
C PRO A 56 11.44 9.38 -3.38
N SER A 57 12.05 8.29 -3.87
CA SER A 57 12.35 8.14 -5.29
C SER A 57 11.11 7.85 -6.11
N VAL A 58 11.09 8.29 -7.36
CA VAL A 58 9.99 8.06 -8.30
C VAL A 58 10.49 7.14 -9.42
N ALA A 59 9.77 6.04 -9.69
CA ALA A 59 10.13 5.13 -10.77
C ALA A 59 9.95 5.79 -12.14
N ASP A 60 10.86 5.51 -13.09
CA ASP A 60 10.73 5.99 -14.47
C ASP A 60 9.60 5.23 -15.16
N ILE A 61 8.64 5.97 -15.75
CA ILE A 61 7.49 5.39 -16.42
C ILE A 61 7.88 4.55 -17.64
N LYS A 62 8.93 4.93 -18.35
CA LYS A 62 9.42 4.18 -19.51
C LYS A 62 10.03 2.84 -19.10
N GLU A 63 10.68 2.80 -17.93
CA GLU A 63 11.21 1.55 -17.40
C GLU A 63 10.08 0.66 -16.87
N ILE A 64 9.05 1.24 -16.23
CA ILE A 64 7.83 0.52 -15.88
C ILE A 64 7.19 -0.09 -17.13
N GLU A 65 7.02 0.68 -18.17
CA GLU A 65 6.43 0.21 -19.43
C GLU A 65 7.19 -1.00 -20.02
N LYS A 66 8.52 -0.93 -20.12
CA LYS A 66 9.36 -2.05 -20.55
C LYS A 66 9.22 -3.31 -19.70
N VAL A 67 8.99 -3.15 -18.40
CA VAL A 67 8.74 -4.29 -17.50
C VAL A 67 7.37 -4.88 -17.78
N LEU A 68 6.34 -4.04 -17.89
CA LEU A 68 4.96 -4.49 -18.12
C LEU A 68 4.82 -5.25 -19.46
N ASP A 69 5.61 -4.90 -20.47
CA ASP A 69 5.64 -5.61 -21.76
C ASP A 69 6.11 -7.08 -21.65
N LYS A 70 6.78 -7.43 -20.54
CA LYS A 70 7.31 -8.76 -20.26
C LYS A 70 6.51 -9.54 -19.22
N VAL A 71 5.50 -8.92 -18.61
CA VAL A 71 4.68 -9.56 -17.60
C VAL A 71 3.77 -10.60 -18.24
N PRO A 72 3.76 -11.86 -17.77
CA PRO A 72 2.87 -12.88 -18.30
C PRO A 72 1.38 -12.53 -18.12
N ASN A 73 0.56 -12.96 -19.08
CA ASN A 73 -0.88 -12.79 -18.99
C ASN A 73 -1.45 -13.47 -17.72
N GLY A 74 -2.42 -12.84 -17.09
CA GLY A 74 -3.04 -13.35 -15.87
C GLY A 74 -2.25 -13.06 -14.59
N THR A 75 -1.08 -12.40 -14.70
CA THR A 75 -0.35 -11.94 -13.51
C THR A 75 -1.10 -10.80 -12.82
N ILE A 76 -1.12 -10.82 -11.48
CA ILE A 76 -1.56 -9.69 -10.66
C ILE A 76 -0.32 -9.12 -9.98
N LEU A 77 -0.01 -7.85 -10.25
CA LEU A 77 1.12 -7.15 -9.64
C LEU A 77 0.67 -6.42 -8.37
N ARG A 78 1.40 -6.60 -7.28
CA ARG A 78 1.18 -5.82 -6.07
C ARG A 78 1.84 -4.44 -6.20
N LEU A 79 1.05 -3.38 -6.13
CA LEU A 79 1.52 -2.00 -6.00
C LEU A 79 1.67 -1.65 -4.52
N GLY A 80 2.77 -1.00 -4.15
CA GLY A 80 3.04 -0.66 -2.75
C GLY A 80 3.66 -1.80 -1.94
N GLY A 81 4.67 -2.46 -2.48
CA GLY A 81 5.37 -3.56 -1.80
C GLY A 81 6.33 -3.10 -0.71
N MET A 82 7.13 -2.06 -0.97
CA MET A 82 8.08 -1.48 -0.01
C MET A 82 7.68 -0.10 0.48
N THR A 83 6.97 0.66 -0.35
CA THR A 83 6.46 1.99 -0.02
C THR A 83 4.98 2.05 -0.37
N ASP A 84 4.28 3.05 0.09
CA ASP A 84 2.88 3.25 -0.29
C ASP A 84 2.81 3.93 -1.67
N CYS A 85 2.08 3.32 -2.59
CA CYS A 85 1.90 3.87 -3.94
C CYS A 85 0.99 5.10 -3.99
N PHE A 86 0.23 5.37 -2.93
CA PHE A 86 -0.60 6.57 -2.75
C PHE A 86 -0.08 7.50 -1.66
N GLN A 87 1.22 7.45 -1.32
CA GLN A 87 1.82 8.43 -0.43
C GLN A 87 1.72 9.86 -1.02
N PRO A 88 1.84 10.94 -0.22
CA PRO A 88 1.55 12.32 -0.65
C PRO A 88 2.21 12.76 -1.96
N CYS A 89 3.37 12.22 -2.31
CA CYS A 89 4.04 12.56 -3.57
C CYS A 89 3.27 12.07 -4.81
N GLU A 90 2.34 11.12 -4.69
CA GLU A 90 1.47 10.70 -5.80
C GLU A 90 0.61 11.84 -6.30
N LEU A 91 0.14 12.72 -5.42
CA LEU A 91 -0.64 13.92 -5.83
C LEU A 91 0.14 14.87 -6.75
N LYS A 92 1.48 14.81 -6.70
CA LYS A 92 2.37 15.63 -7.54
C LYS A 92 2.83 14.88 -8.79
N TYR A 93 3.29 13.64 -8.64
CA TYR A 93 3.99 12.92 -9.71
C TYR A 93 3.09 12.02 -10.53
N ARG A 94 1.92 11.64 -10.01
CA ARG A 94 0.91 10.80 -10.69
C ARG A 94 1.45 9.47 -11.23
N ARG A 95 2.53 8.96 -10.65
CA ARG A 95 3.20 7.77 -11.16
C ARG A 95 2.35 6.50 -11.03
N THR A 96 1.57 6.40 -9.96
CA THR A 96 0.65 5.28 -9.76
C THR A 96 -0.51 5.35 -10.74
N LEU A 97 -1.07 6.54 -10.98
CA LEU A 97 -2.12 6.75 -11.97
C LEU A 97 -1.66 6.31 -13.37
N GLU A 98 -0.53 6.83 -13.85
CA GLU A 98 0.06 6.46 -15.15
C GLU A 98 0.33 4.95 -15.24
N THR A 99 0.80 4.34 -14.16
CA THR A 99 1.06 2.89 -14.09
C THR A 99 -0.23 2.09 -14.22
N ILE A 100 -1.30 2.48 -13.53
CA ILE A 100 -2.63 1.84 -13.63
C ILE A 100 -3.16 1.92 -15.07
N GLU A 101 -3.02 3.06 -15.74
CA GLU A 101 -3.41 3.20 -17.16
C GLU A 101 -2.62 2.24 -18.07
N LEU A 102 -1.32 2.12 -17.85
CA LEU A 102 -0.47 1.17 -18.59
C LEU A 102 -0.89 -0.28 -18.36
N MET A 103 -1.23 -0.65 -17.12
CA MET A 103 -1.67 -2.00 -16.76
C MET A 103 -3.04 -2.31 -17.35
N ASN A 104 -3.99 -1.37 -17.31
CA ASN A 104 -5.32 -1.52 -17.91
C ASN A 104 -5.22 -1.79 -19.42
N ARG A 105 -4.38 -1.03 -20.15
CA ARG A 105 -4.15 -1.24 -21.59
C ARG A 105 -3.61 -2.64 -21.91
N ARG A 106 -2.81 -3.22 -21.00
CA ARG A 106 -2.20 -4.55 -21.14
C ARG A 106 -3.01 -5.68 -20.50
N LYS A 107 -4.16 -5.37 -19.89
CA LYS A 107 -5.00 -6.33 -19.15
C LYS A 107 -4.23 -7.06 -18.03
N ILE A 108 -3.33 -6.36 -17.36
CA ILE A 108 -2.57 -6.86 -16.21
C ILE A 108 -3.35 -6.48 -14.95
N GLY A 109 -3.67 -7.47 -14.11
CA GLY A 109 -4.30 -7.24 -12.81
C GLY A 109 -3.36 -6.54 -11.82
N TYR A 110 -3.92 -5.82 -10.87
CA TYR A 110 -3.13 -5.16 -9.83
C TYR A 110 -3.80 -5.19 -8.47
N LEU A 111 -2.97 -5.41 -7.45
CA LEU A 111 -3.34 -5.26 -6.05
C LEU A 111 -2.75 -3.95 -5.51
N ILE A 112 -3.61 -3.00 -5.18
CA ILE A 112 -3.23 -1.77 -4.48
C ILE A 112 -3.25 -2.03 -2.98
N VAL A 113 -2.14 -1.74 -2.29
CA VAL A 113 -2.06 -1.78 -0.82
C VAL A 113 -1.66 -0.39 -0.34
N THR A 114 -2.55 0.29 0.37
CA THR A 114 -2.34 1.69 0.75
C THR A 114 -2.91 2.04 2.13
N LYS A 115 -2.39 3.12 2.72
CA LYS A 115 -2.92 3.84 3.89
C LYS A 115 -3.51 5.21 3.51
N SER A 116 -3.67 5.47 2.22
CA SER A 116 -4.20 6.73 1.71
C SER A 116 -5.65 6.59 1.29
N HIS A 117 -6.47 7.59 1.64
CA HIS A 117 -7.84 7.70 1.15
C HIS A 117 -7.91 8.14 -0.33
N HIS A 118 -6.82 8.72 -0.86
CA HIS A 118 -6.75 9.22 -2.25
C HIS A 118 -6.95 8.15 -3.33
N VAL A 119 -6.81 6.88 -3.00
CA VAL A 119 -7.17 5.78 -3.91
C VAL A 119 -8.64 5.83 -4.33
N ALA A 120 -9.50 6.49 -3.55
CA ALA A 120 -10.91 6.66 -3.82
C ALA A 120 -11.27 8.04 -4.41
N ASP A 121 -10.29 8.87 -4.79
CA ASP A 121 -10.58 10.12 -5.50
C ASP A 121 -11.17 9.83 -6.90
N ASP A 122 -12.00 10.75 -7.40
CA ASP A 122 -12.76 10.57 -8.64
C ASP A 122 -11.88 10.17 -9.84
N GLU A 123 -10.71 10.75 -9.93
CA GLU A 123 -9.77 10.47 -11.02
C GLU A 123 -9.27 9.01 -11.02
N TYR A 124 -9.01 8.43 -9.85
CA TYR A 124 -8.59 7.03 -9.73
C TYR A 124 -9.76 6.07 -9.95
N ILE A 125 -10.95 6.40 -9.42
CA ILE A 125 -12.16 5.62 -9.67
C ILE A 125 -12.48 5.57 -11.17
N ALA A 126 -12.30 6.68 -11.89
CA ALA A 126 -12.53 6.76 -13.32
C ALA A 126 -11.54 5.94 -14.16
N VAL A 127 -10.30 5.80 -13.69
CA VAL A 127 -9.23 5.11 -14.42
C VAL A 127 -9.20 3.61 -14.09
N MET A 128 -9.43 3.21 -12.84
CA MET A 128 -9.32 1.81 -12.42
C MET A 128 -10.33 0.90 -13.13
N ASP A 129 -9.84 -0.19 -13.74
CA ASP A 129 -10.69 -1.26 -14.29
C ASP A 129 -11.12 -2.20 -13.14
N LYS A 130 -12.43 -2.26 -12.85
CA LYS A 130 -13.01 -3.05 -11.75
C LYS A 130 -12.74 -4.55 -11.87
N LYS A 131 -12.40 -5.06 -13.06
CA LYS A 131 -12.07 -6.48 -13.28
C LYS A 131 -10.59 -6.79 -13.01
N LEU A 132 -9.75 -5.75 -12.99
CA LEU A 132 -8.30 -5.87 -12.82
C LEU A 132 -7.84 -5.38 -11.45
N ALA A 133 -8.61 -4.47 -10.84
CA ALA A 133 -8.26 -3.83 -9.59
C ALA A 133 -8.68 -4.68 -8.37
N HIS A 134 -7.70 -5.01 -7.53
CA HIS A 134 -7.89 -5.50 -6.17
C HIS A 134 -7.35 -4.43 -5.22
N ILE A 135 -8.12 -4.03 -4.21
CA ILE A 135 -7.73 -2.91 -3.36
C ILE A 135 -7.74 -3.34 -1.89
N GLN A 136 -6.70 -2.97 -1.16
CA GLN A 136 -6.60 -3.16 0.28
C GLN A 136 -6.22 -1.83 0.93
N ILE A 137 -7.13 -1.27 1.72
CA ILE A 137 -6.84 -0.06 2.50
C ILE A 137 -6.53 -0.48 3.93
N THR A 138 -5.35 -0.09 4.41
CA THR A 138 -4.89 -0.45 5.75
C THR A 138 -5.50 0.48 6.79
N VAL A 139 -6.11 -0.11 7.83
CA VAL A 139 -6.62 0.58 9.03
C VAL A 139 -6.09 -0.16 10.24
N THR A 140 -5.36 0.52 11.12
CA THR A 140 -4.69 -0.05 12.29
C THR A 140 -5.37 0.33 13.61
N THR A 141 -6.25 1.32 13.56
CA THR A 141 -7.13 1.77 14.64
C THR A 141 -8.33 2.49 14.01
N LEU A 142 -9.40 2.68 14.77
CA LEU A 142 -10.56 3.51 14.39
C LEU A 142 -10.51 4.92 15.00
N ASP A 143 -9.43 5.22 15.74
CA ASP A 143 -9.20 6.49 16.42
C ASP A 143 -8.19 7.33 15.63
N ASP A 144 -8.63 8.48 15.11
CA ASP A 144 -7.81 9.37 14.29
C ASP A 144 -6.65 9.97 15.11
N ASP A 145 -6.89 10.32 16.38
CA ASP A 145 -5.86 10.92 17.25
C ASP A 145 -4.79 9.90 17.62
N LEU A 146 -5.19 8.69 18.03
CA LEU A 146 -4.26 7.60 18.29
C LEU A 146 -3.41 7.28 17.06
N CYS A 147 -4.01 7.25 15.87
CA CYS A 147 -3.32 7.00 14.62
C CYS A 147 -2.14 7.95 14.40
N THR A 148 -2.32 9.25 14.69
CA THR A 148 -1.27 10.27 14.46
C THR A 148 -0.02 10.06 15.32
N THR A 149 -0.12 9.31 16.41
CA THR A 149 1.02 9.04 17.30
C THR A 149 2.06 8.12 16.69
N TYR A 150 1.68 7.30 15.69
CA TYR A 150 2.57 6.30 15.12
C TYR A 150 2.59 6.21 13.58
N GLU A 151 1.72 6.94 12.87
CA GLU A 151 1.76 7.05 11.39
C GLU A 151 1.27 8.42 10.90
N LYS A 152 1.86 8.91 9.79
CA LYS A 152 1.52 10.18 9.15
C LYS A 152 0.68 9.96 7.88
N ALA A 153 -0.09 8.89 7.84
CA ALA A 153 -0.96 8.56 6.72
C ALA A 153 -2.31 9.28 6.82
N SER A 154 -3.21 9.03 5.90
CA SER A 154 -4.58 9.54 5.99
C SER A 154 -5.24 9.11 7.30
N PRO A 155 -6.09 9.94 7.92
CA PRO A 155 -6.83 9.54 9.13
C PRO A 155 -7.65 8.25 8.90
N PRO A 156 -7.78 7.35 9.88
CA PRO A 156 -8.64 6.17 9.82
C PRO A 156 -10.06 6.44 9.34
N SER A 157 -10.69 7.51 9.82
CA SER A 157 -12.02 7.94 9.40
C SER A 157 -12.12 8.12 7.88
N LYS A 158 -11.13 8.78 7.26
CA LYS A 158 -11.07 8.98 5.80
C LYS A 158 -10.79 7.69 5.04
N ARG A 159 -9.99 6.79 5.60
CA ARG A 159 -9.75 5.48 5.00
C ARG A 159 -11.02 4.63 4.99
N LEU A 160 -11.81 4.68 6.06
CA LEU A 160 -13.10 3.98 6.13
C LEU A 160 -14.11 4.54 5.11
N GLU A 161 -14.22 5.88 5.00
CA GLU A 161 -15.04 6.53 3.97
C GLU A 161 -14.62 6.04 2.56
N ALA A 162 -13.31 5.97 2.29
CA ALA A 162 -12.77 5.49 1.02
C ALA A 162 -13.14 4.01 0.75
N ILE A 163 -13.03 3.14 1.78
CA ILE A 163 -13.42 1.72 1.66
C ILE A 163 -14.90 1.60 1.30
N LEU A 164 -15.78 2.28 2.03
CA LEU A 164 -17.23 2.23 1.80
C LEU A 164 -17.60 2.81 0.42
N ARG A 165 -16.90 3.87 -0.01
CA ARG A 165 -17.08 4.44 -1.35
C ARG A 165 -16.72 3.43 -2.44
N LEU A 166 -15.52 2.83 -2.37
CA LEU A 166 -15.06 1.85 -3.35
C LEU A 166 -15.94 0.59 -3.36
N GLN A 167 -16.41 0.15 -2.18
CA GLN A 167 -17.35 -0.96 -2.06
C GLN A 167 -18.68 -0.63 -2.77
N LYS A 168 -19.22 0.56 -2.57
CA LYS A 168 -20.45 1.06 -3.23
C LYS A 168 -20.27 1.16 -4.75
N GLU A 169 -19.09 1.57 -5.21
CA GLU A 169 -18.73 1.62 -6.63
C GLU A 169 -18.56 0.23 -7.26
N GLY A 170 -18.54 -0.84 -6.46
CA GLY A 170 -18.42 -2.23 -6.92
C GLY A 170 -17.00 -2.70 -7.21
N PHE A 171 -15.98 -2.09 -6.57
CA PHE A 171 -14.61 -2.59 -6.60
C PHE A 171 -14.42 -3.79 -5.68
N ASP A 172 -13.44 -4.65 -6.00
CA ASP A 172 -12.94 -5.68 -5.08
C ASP A 172 -12.05 -5.01 -4.04
N ILE A 173 -12.64 -4.67 -2.89
CA ILE A 173 -12.02 -3.94 -1.78
C ILE A 173 -12.03 -4.76 -0.50
N SER A 174 -10.94 -4.72 0.26
CA SER A 174 -10.82 -5.27 1.60
C SER A 174 -10.26 -4.24 2.56
N ILE A 175 -10.72 -4.23 3.80
CA ILE A 175 -9.97 -3.60 4.89
C ILE A 175 -8.75 -4.47 5.20
N ARG A 176 -7.60 -3.84 5.43
CA ARG A 176 -6.38 -4.53 5.85
C ARG A 176 -6.01 -4.10 7.26
N LEU A 177 -6.09 -5.01 8.21
CA LEU A 177 -5.65 -4.82 9.58
C LEU A 177 -4.17 -5.25 9.65
N SER A 178 -3.25 -4.33 9.34
CA SER A 178 -1.83 -4.63 9.19
C SER A 178 -0.93 -3.47 9.64
N PRO A 179 -0.32 -3.57 10.82
CA PRO A 179 -0.48 -4.65 11.79
C PRO A 179 -1.84 -4.60 12.49
N ILE A 180 -2.31 -5.78 12.93
CA ILE A 180 -3.36 -5.84 13.94
C ILE A 180 -2.70 -5.67 15.31
N ILE A 181 -3.24 -4.75 16.09
CA ILE A 181 -2.87 -4.49 17.48
C ILE A 181 -4.18 -4.48 18.26
N GLU A 182 -4.37 -5.49 19.11
CA GLU A 182 -5.65 -5.73 19.75
C GLU A 182 -6.13 -4.52 20.56
N SER A 183 -5.23 -3.92 21.36
CA SER A 183 -5.53 -2.74 22.18
C SER A 183 -5.85 -1.46 21.40
N TYR A 184 -5.55 -1.42 20.10
CA TYR A 184 -5.79 -0.26 19.24
C TYR A 184 -7.09 -0.38 18.42
N MET A 185 -7.74 -1.55 18.45
CA MET A 185 -8.87 -1.82 17.58
C MET A 185 -10.16 -2.05 18.37
N ASP A 186 -11.16 -1.24 18.11
CA ASP A 186 -12.54 -1.47 18.52
C ASP A 186 -13.22 -2.40 17.49
N PHE A 187 -13.23 -3.70 17.79
CA PHE A 187 -13.79 -4.71 16.88
C PHE A 187 -15.32 -4.66 16.80
N GLU A 188 -16.01 -4.23 17.87
CA GLU A 188 -17.47 -4.09 17.85
C GLU A 188 -17.87 -2.97 16.88
N ARG A 189 -17.22 -1.82 17.01
CA ARG A 189 -17.41 -0.70 16.09
C ARG A 189 -17.01 -1.06 14.66
N LEU A 190 -15.87 -1.76 14.46
CA LEU A 190 -15.44 -2.21 13.16
C LEU A 190 -16.49 -3.10 12.47
N ASN A 191 -17.05 -4.06 13.20
CA ASN A 191 -18.08 -4.96 12.69
C ASN A 191 -19.37 -4.22 12.29
N SER A 192 -19.68 -3.11 12.96
CA SER A 192 -20.86 -2.30 12.66
C SER A 192 -20.76 -1.45 11.39
N ILE A 193 -19.56 -1.25 10.83
CA ILE A 193 -19.33 -0.38 9.68
C ILE A 193 -19.85 -0.97 8.35
N GLY A 194 -20.04 -2.28 8.27
CA GLY A 194 -20.56 -2.93 7.07
C GLY A 194 -19.50 -3.20 5.99
N ILE A 195 -18.25 -3.45 6.40
CA ILE A 195 -17.15 -3.85 5.51
C ILE A 195 -17.24 -5.36 5.28
N ASN A 196 -17.21 -5.78 4.00
CA ASN A 196 -17.49 -7.17 3.61
C ASN A 196 -16.28 -8.10 3.67
N LYS A 197 -15.06 -7.57 3.56
CA LYS A 197 -13.83 -8.38 3.47
C LYS A 197 -12.73 -7.78 4.34
N ALA A 198 -12.03 -8.64 5.08
CA ALA A 198 -10.88 -8.23 5.89
C ALA A 198 -9.66 -9.11 5.60
N VAL A 199 -8.47 -8.50 5.64
CA VAL A 199 -7.16 -9.18 5.64
C VAL A 199 -6.46 -8.80 6.94
N VAL A 200 -5.94 -9.78 7.66
CA VAL A 200 -5.29 -9.58 8.95
C VAL A 200 -3.83 -9.99 8.86
N GLU A 201 -2.94 -9.14 9.35
CA GLU A 201 -1.51 -9.43 9.51
C GLU A 201 -1.04 -9.00 10.90
N PHE A 202 -0.27 -9.88 11.55
CA PHE A 202 0.36 -9.57 12.83
C PHE A 202 1.56 -8.65 12.67
N LEU A 203 1.86 -7.90 13.72
CA LEU A 203 3.04 -7.06 13.78
C LEU A 203 4.31 -7.90 13.63
N ARG A 204 5.18 -7.52 12.70
CA ARG A 204 6.52 -8.09 12.57
C ARG A 204 7.47 -7.30 13.45
N VAL A 205 7.88 -7.90 14.56
CA VAL A 205 8.75 -7.25 15.53
C VAL A 205 10.23 -7.56 15.22
N ASN A 206 11.06 -6.53 15.20
CA ASN A 206 12.52 -6.61 15.19
C ASN A 206 13.08 -5.49 16.08
N SER A 207 14.41 -5.49 16.30
CA SER A 207 15.05 -4.52 17.20
C SER A 207 14.83 -3.04 16.81
N TRP A 208 14.62 -2.74 15.53
CA TRP A 208 14.30 -1.39 15.06
C TRP A 208 12.87 -1.01 15.39
N ILE A 209 11.93 -1.91 15.16
CA ILE A 209 10.51 -1.69 15.45
C ILE A 209 10.30 -1.57 16.96
N GLN A 210 10.94 -2.43 17.77
CA GLN A 210 10.92 -2.30 19.24
C GLN A 210 11.42 -0.93 19.73
N LYS A 211 12.42 -0.35 19.04
CA LYS A 211 12.96 0.97 19.37
C LYS A 211 12.03 2.12 18.95
N TRP A 212 11.31 1.98 17.84
CA TRP A 212 10.50 3.05 17.24
C TRP A 212 9.03 3.00 17.65
N PHE A 213 8.56 1.83 17.99
CA PHE A 213 7.16 1.57 18.28
C PHE A 213 7.07 0.77 19.57
N ASP A 214 6.88 1.51 20.66
CA ASP A 214 6.75 0.97 22.01
C ASP A 214 5.32 0.44 22.14
N ILE A 215 5.19 -0.89 22.21
CA ILE A 215 3.94 -1.59 22.47
C ILE A 215 4.19 -2.47 23.68
N ASP A 216 3.49 -2.18 24.77
CA ASP A 216 3.42 -3.05 25.93
C ASP A 216 2.65 -4.36 25.64
#